data_8ad6aeaf22dc99b095e698d9a01cd82d
#
_entry.id   8ad6aeaf22dc99b095e698d9a01cd82d
#
_cell.length_a   1.000
_cell.length_b   1.000
_cell.length_c   1.000
_cell.angle_alpha   90.00
_cell.angle_beta   90.00
_cell.angle_gamma   90.00
#
_symmetry.space_group_name_H-M   'P 1'
#
loop_
_entity.id
_entity.type
_entity.pdbx_description
1 polymer ?
#
loop_
_entity_poly.entity_id
_entity_poly.type
_entity_poly.pdbx_seq_one_letter_code
_entity_poly.pdbx_strand_id
1 'polypeptide(L)' 'MEENKIQKPFILEMEETKTEIIQVINNAIQVHKLPFYLVDMILSEIGAQIKEGAKNELAMAKAQMQEQQSEEVA' A
#
# COMPACT_ATOMS: atom_id res chain seq x y z
N MET A 1 6.02 -16.39 21.63
CA MET A 1 5.63 -15.64 21.97
C MET A 1 6.23 -14.38 22.22
N GLU A 2 7.33 -14.25 22.40
CA GLU A 2 7.91 -13.05 22.57
C GLU A 2 7.85 -12.19 21.41
N GLU A 3 7.80 -12.71 20.26
CA GLU A 3 7.75 -11.90 19.10
C GLU A 3 6.61 -10.97 19.19
N ASN A 4 5.58 -11.34 19.83
CA ASN A 4 4.47 -10.43 19.93
C ASN A 4 4.83 -9.19 20.64
N LYS A 5 5.70 -9.29 21.59
CA LYS A 5 6.04 -8.13 22.35
C LYS A 5 6.84 -7.16 21.58
N ILE A 6 7.56 -7.60 20.56
CA ILE A 6 8.37 -6.70 19.82
C ILE A 6 7.72 -6.28 18.55
N GLN A 7 6.46 -6.48 18.39
CA GLN A 7 5.79 -6.06 17.20
C GLN A 7 5.85 -4.55 17.07
N LYS A 8 6.22 -4.07 15.90
CA LYS A 8 6.25 -2.66 15.65
C LYS A 8 4.88 -2.09 15.56
N PRO A 9 4.66 -0.89 16.04
CA PRO A 9 3.39 -0.22 15.76
C PRO A 9 3.20 -0.03 14.28
N PHE A 10 1.96 -0.11 13.83
CA PHE A 10 1.64 0.00 12.42
C PHE A 10 2.13 1.33 11.84
N ILE A 11 2.09 2.39 12.64
CA ILE A 11 2.49 3.69 12.13
C ILE A 11 3.99 3.72 11.80
N LEU A 12 4.80 2.99 12.57
CA LEU A 12 6.22 2.91 12.25
C LEU A 12 6.45 2.10 10.99
N GLU A 13 5.68 1.04 10.81
CA GLU A 13 5.78 0.27 9.58
C GLU A 13 5.47 1.14 8.38
N MET A 14 4.45 1.98 8.47
CA MET A 14 4.10 2.85 7.36
C MET A 14 5.20 3.85 7.06
N GLU A 15 5.80 4.41 8.10
CA GLU A 15 6.85 5.40 7.89
C GLU A 15 8.08 4.76 7.26
N GLU A 16 8.44 3.58 7.71
CA GLU A 16 9.59 2.88 7.13
C GLU A 16 9.33 2.50 5.69
N THR A 17 8.13 2.02 5.41
CA THR A 17 7.78 1.65 4.04
C THR A 17 7.81 2.88 3.13
N LYS A 18 7.29 3.99 3.62
CA LYS A 18 7.31 5.22 2.83
C LYS A 18 8.73 5.63 2.50
N THR A 19 9.62 5.55 3.49
CA THR A 19 11.01 5.90 3.28
C THR A 19 11.65 4.99 2.24
N GLU A 20 11.39 3.69 2.33
CA GLU A 20 11.93 2.75 1.36
C GLU A 20 11.47 3.06 -0.05
N ILE A 21 10.19 3.35 -0.21
CA ILE A 21 9.64 3.65 -1.53
C ILE A 21 10.27 4.92 -2.08
N ILE A 22 10.41 5.94 -1.24
CA ILE A 22 11.03 7.17 -1.69
C ILE A 22 12.47 6.95 -2.13
N GLN A 23 13.20 6.12 -1.40
CA GLN A 23 14.57 5.84 -1.77
C GLN A 23 14.67 5.13 -3.10
N VAL A 24 13.77 4.18 -3.35
CA VAL A 24 13.76 3.48 -4.62
C VAL A 24 13.46 4.44 -5.76
N ILE A 25 12.49 5.32 -5.56
CA ILE A 25 12.12 6.28 -6.57
C ILE A 25 13.29 7.22 -6.87
N ASN A 26 13.92 7.74 -5.82
CA ASN A 26 15.03 8.65 -6.01
C ASN A 26 16.19 7.98 -6.72
N ASN A 27 16.45 6.72 -6.36
CA ASN A 27 17.50 5.99 -7.03
C ASN A 27 17.20 5.80 -8.51
N ALA A 28 15.97 5.47 -8.84
CA ALA A 28 15.59 5.31 -10.24
C ALA A 28 15.73 6.62 -11.01
N ILE A 29 15.36 7.72 -10.39
CA ILE A 29 15.51 9.02 -11.03
C ILE A 29 16.96 9.29 -11.36
N GLN A 30 17.85 9.00 -10.43
CA GLN A 30 19.26 9.27 -10.64
C GLN A 30 19.87 8.33 -11.66
N VAL A 31 19.54 7.05 -11.58
CA VAL A 31 20.12 6.07 -12.49
C VAL A 31 19.71 6.32 -13.91
N HIS A 32 18.43 6.62 -14.11
CA HIS A 32 17.90 6.80 -15.46
C HIS A 32 17.82 8.26 -15.90
N LYS A 33 18.22 9.18 -15.00
CA LYS A 33 18.24 10.61 -15.30
C LYS A 33 16.91 11.09 -15.81
N LEU A 34 15.86 10.74 -15.06
CA LEU A 34 14.51 11.08 -15.47
C LEU A 34 14.15 12.50 -15.05
N PRO A 35 13.51 13.27 -15.93
CA PRO A 35 12.97 14.55 -15.50
C PRO A 35 11.74 14.32 -14.63
N PHE A 36 11.47 15.31 -13.78
CA PHE A 36 10.39 15.14 -12.80
C PHE A 36 9.02 14.96 -13.46
N TYR A 37 8.78 15.58 -14.61
CA TYR A 37 7.47 15.46 -15.23
C TYR A 37 7.22 14.04 -15.71
N LEU A 38 8.27 13.32 -16.12
CA LEU A 38 8.11 11.93 -16.50
C LEU A 38 7.89 11.06 -15.26
N VAL A 39 8.59 11.39 -14.18
CA VAL A 39 8.40 10.65 -12.94
C VAL A 39 6.96 10.82 -12.45
N ASP A 40 6.42 12.03 -12.58
CA ASP A 40 5.05 12.29 -12.19
C ASP A 40 4.08 11.43 -12.99
N MET A 41 4.30 11.31 -14.28
CA MET A 41 3.45 10.46 -15.11
C MET A 41 3.54 9.01 -14.70
N ILE A 42 4.75 8.52 -14.44
CA ILE A 42 4.94 7.14 -14.03
C ILE A 42 4.26 6.89 -12.69
N LEU A 43 4.45 7.79 -11.75
CA LEU A 43 3.84 7.61 -10.43
C LEU A 43 2.33 7.67 -10.50
N SER A 44 1.79 8.48 -11.40
CA SER A 44 0.33 8.52 -11.58
C SER A 44 -0.19 7.20 -12.09
N GLU A 45 0.53 6.57 -13.03
CA GLU A 45 0.12 5.26 -13.52
C GLU A 45 0.19 4.21 -12.42
N ILE A 46 1.28 4.22 -11.67
CA ILE A 46 1.44 3.26 -10.58
C ILE A 46 0.36 3.51 -9.54
N GLY A 47 0.09 4.77 -9.22
CA GLY A 47 -0.95 5.11 -8.26
C GLY A 47 -2.31 4.60 -8.68
N ALA A 48 -2.62 4.66 -9.97
CA ALA A 48 -3.90 4.17 -10.47
C ALA A 48 -4.01 2.66 -10.27
N GLN A 49 -2.92 1.93 -10.51
CA GLN A 49 -2.91 0.49 -10.30
C GLN A 49 -3.10 0.15 -8.82
N ILE A 50 -2.45 0.90 -7.96
CA ILE A 50 -2.58 0.67 -6.53
C ILE A 50 -3.99 0.97 -6.08
N LYS A 51 -4.59 2.02 -6.60
CA LYS A 51 -5.97 2.35 -6.24
C LYS A 51 -6.93 1.24 -6.67
N GLU A 52 -6.67 0.65 -7.81
CA GLU A 52 -7.51 -0.45 -8.27
C GLU A 52 -7.39 -1.63 -7.33
N GLY A 53 -6.17 -1.96 -6.90
CA GLY A 53 -5.97 -3.03 -5.93
C GLY A 53 -6.64 -2.72 -4.60
N ALA A 54 -6.58 -1.46 -4.16
CA ALA A 54 -7.22 -1.08 -2.92
C ALA A 54 -8.73 -1.23 -3.00
N LYS A 55 -9.31 -0.89 -4.14
CA LYS A 55 -10.74 -1.08 -4.31
C LYS A 55 -11.12 -2.54 -4.21
N ASN A 56 -10.32 -3.40 -4.84
CA ASN A 56 -10.60 -4.83 -4.79
C ASN A 56 -10.48 -5.37 -3.38
N GLU A 57 -9.46 -4.94 -2.64
CA GLU A 57 -9.31 -5.36 -1.26
C GLU A 57 -10.49 -4.93 -0.41
N LEU A 58 -10.93 -3.70 -0.60
CA LEU A 58 -12.05 -3.19 0.17
C LEU A 58 -13.33 -3.95 -0.16
N ALA A 59 -13.53 -4.25 -1.44
CA ALA A 59 -14.71 -5.00 -1.84
C ALA A 59 -14.71 -6.39 -1.22
N MET A 60 -13.55 -7.04 -1.20
CA MET A 60 -13.46 -8.36 -0.59
C MET A 60 -13.72 -8.31 0.91
N ALA A 61 -13.18 -7.29 1.57
CA ALA A 61 -13.40 -7.14 3.00
C ALA A 61 -14.87 -6.93 3.31
N LYS A 62 -15.54 -6.10 2.50
CA LYS A 62 -16.96 -5.87 2.70
C LYS A 62 -17.76 -7.13 2.46
N ALA A 63 -17.42 -7.90 1.46
CA ALA A 63 -18.12 -9.13 1.18
C ALA A 63 -17.99 -10.10 2.35
N GLN A 64 -16.80 -10.18 2.92
CA GLN A 64 -16.61 -11.06 4.06
C GLN A 64 -17.42 -10.61 5.26
N MET A 65 -17.47 -9.32 5.49
CA MET A 65 -18.26 -8.81 6.61
C MET A 65 -19.74 -9.09 6.40
N GLN A 66 -20.22 -8.94 5.18
CA GLN A 66 -21.62 -9.21 4.90
C GLN A 66 -21.95 -10.67 5.11
N GLU A 67 -21.04 -11.56 4.71
CA GLU A 67 -21.28 -12.97 4.94
C GLU A 67 -21.35 -13.28 6.43
N GLN A 68 -20.47 -12.69 7.21
CA GLN A 68 -20.51 -12.93 8.63
C GLN A 68 -21.78 -12.41 9.25
N GLN A 69 -22.22 -11.24 8.82
CA GLN A 69 -23.45 -10.70 9.36
C GLN A 69 -24.64 -11.57 9.01
N SER A 70 -24.68 -12.09 7.80
CA SER A 70 -25.76 -12.96 7.41
C SER A 70 -25.79 -14.21 8.28
N GLU A 71 -24.64 -14.78 8.55
CA GLU A 71 -24.58 -15.95 9.40
C GLU A 71 -25.07 -15.64 10.79
N GLU A 72 -24.68 -14.50 11.31
CA GLU A 72 -25.12 -14.15 12.65
C GLU A 72 -26.63 -13.97 12.70
N VAL A 73 -27.19 -13.35 11.71
CA VAL A 73 -28.61 -13.14 11.70
C VAL A 73 -29.34 -14.44 11.57
N ALA A 74 -28.83 -15.34 10.80
CA ALA A 74 -29.46 -16.63 10.65
C ALA A 74 -29.35 -17.45 11.92
#